data_d011249a86c0b5ac58ce9bbf4a09088e
#
_entry.id   d011249a86c0b5ac58ce9bbf4a09088e
#
_cell.length_a   1.000
_cell.length_b   1.000
_cell.length_c   1.000
_cell.angle_alpha   90.00
_cell.angle_beta   90.00
_cell.angle_gamma   90.00
#
_symmetry.space_group_name_H-M   'P 1'
#
loop_
_entity.id
_entity.type
_entity.pdbx_description
1 polymer ?
#
loop_
_entity_poly.entity_id
_entity_poly.type
_entity_poly.pdbx_seq_one_letter_code
_entity_poly.pdbx_strand_id
1 'polypeptide(L)'
;MGSAVCEAVEEAEDMELVGRADPMLDASLEDVIETAQPDVVVDFSVPGSVFDNAMLCLDRGVHVVVGATGLTEDQVTALTERAGRSVANCFIAPNFAIGAVLLMEASKLVAQHLPNCEIIELHHDQKLDAPSGTAKRTAELIAAETRGDEPPIHSVRLPGLVAHQEVVFGGLGQTLTFRHDSIARESFMPGVLLAVRRVGELDGLVVGLEHLL
;
A
#
# COMPACT_ATOMS: atom_id res chain seq x y z
N MET A 1 7.63 8.96 -5.32
CA MET A 1 6.90 8.78 -4.04
C MET A 1 7.68 9.40 -2.88
N GLY A 2 8.95 9.12 -2.70
CA GLY A 2 9.74 9.63 -1.57
C GLY A 2 9.60 11.14 -1.32
N SER A 3 9.72 11.98 -2.36
CA SER A 3 9.55 13.45 -2.22
C SER A 3 8.16 13.83 -1.71
N ALA A 4 7.10 13.20 -2.22
CA ALA A 4 5.73 13.47 -1.76
C ALA A 4 5.52 13.05 -0.29
N VAL A 5 6.17 11.97 0.15
CA VAL A 5 6.15 11.57 1.58
C VAL A 5 6.87 12.61 2.42
N CYS A 6 8.04 13.10 1.99
CA CYS A 6 8.76 14.13 2.71
C CYS A 6 7.91 15.41 2.87
N GLU A 7 7.29 15.88 1.78
CA GLU A 7 6.39 17.04 1.81
C GLU A 7 5.21 16.81 2.77
N ALA A 8 4.56 15.65 2.71
CA ALA A 8 3.44 15.33 3.60
C ALA A 8 3.85 15.25 5.08
N VAL A 9 5.04 14.74 5.38
CA VAL A 9 5.57 14.70 6.76
C VAL A 9 5.91 16.10 7.24
N GLU A 10 6.53 16.97 6.40
CA GLU A 10 6.84 18.36 6.72
C GLU A 10 5.58 19.21 6.98
N GLU A 11 4.44 18.86 6.34
CA GLU A 11 3.15 19.53 6.56
C GLU A 11 2.38 19.02 7.79
N ALA A 12 2.75 17.84 8.32
CA ALA A 12 2.06 17.24 9.45
C ALA A 12 2.53 17.85 10.78
N GLU A 13 1.61 18.43 11.57
CA GLU A 13 1.93 19.12 12.85
C GLU A 13 2.50 18.17 13.93
N ASP A 14 2.29 16.87 13.81
CA ASP A 14 2.65 15.84 14.78
C ASP A 14 3.86 14.99 14.35
N MET A 15 4.56 15.38 13.29
CA MET A 15 5.72 14.67 12.74
C MET A 15 6.88 15.62 12.45
N GLU A 16 8.09 15.08 12.42
CA GLU A 16 9.30 15.77 12.03
C GLU A 16 10.08 14.95 11.01
N LEU A 17 10.43 15.55 9.87
CA LEU A 17 11.30 14.93 8.88
C LEU A 17 12.77 15.10 9.32
N VAL A 18 13.35 14.06 9.91
CA VAL A 18 14.71 14.09 10.47
C VAL A 18 15.81 13.68 9.48
N GLY A 19 15.44 13.04 8.36
CA GLY A 19 16.42 12.62 7.35
C GLY A 19 15.81 12.11 6.06
N ARG A 20 16.63 12.06 5.01
CA ARG A 20 16.31 11.51 3.69
C ARG A 20 17.44 10.62 3.26
N ALA A 21 17.18 9.33 3.07
CA ALA A 21 18.13 8.37 2.52
C ALA A 21 17.85 8.17 1.02
N ASP A 22 18.80 8.55 0.18
CA ASP A 22 18.72 8.39 -1.27
C ASP A 22 20.13 8.23 -1.83
N PRO A 23 20.42 7.12 -2.54
CA PRO A 23 21.73 6.93 -3.19
C PRO A 23 22.13 8.06 -4.15
N MET A 24 21.16 8.76 -4.72
CA MET A 24 21.41 9.93 -5.59
C MET A 24 21.86 11.17 -4.82
N LEU A 25 21.70 11.18 -3.50
CA LEU A 25 22.12 12.25 -2.60
C LEU A 25 23.36 11.88 -1.77
N ASP A 26 24.03 10.77 -2.11
CA ASP A 26 25.13 10.18 -1.34
C ASP A 26 24.80 9.97 0.15
N ALA A 27 23.51 9.74 0.45
CA ALA A 27 23.00 9.51 1.80
C ALA A 27 22.53 8.07 1.95
N SER A 28 23.30 7.25 2.65
CA SER A 28 22.90 5.86 2.93
C SER A 28 21.84 5.82 4.02
N LEU A 29 20.97 4.80 3.99
CA LEU A 29 19.98 4.58 5.04
C LEU A 29 20.66 4.35 6.40
N GLU A 30 21.78 3.63 6.41
CA GLU A 30 22.54 3.33 7.63
C GLU A 30 23.05 4.63 8.30
N ASP A 31 23.68 5.53 7.52
CA ASP A 31 24.17 6.80 8.03
C ASP A 31 23.04 7.68 8.57
N VAL A 32 21.88 7.70 7.88
CA VAL A 32 20.71 8.46 8.33
C VAL A 32 20.16 7.90 9.64
N ILE A 33 20.04 6.58 9.77
CA ILE A 33 19.60 5.94 11.02
C ILE A 33 20.58 6.29 12.18
N GLU A 34 21.88 6.19 11.95
CA GLU A 34 22.89 6.45 12.98
C GLU A 34 22.95 7.92 13.43
N THR A 35 22.80 8.85 12.49
CA THR A 35 22.96 10.28 12.79
C THR A 35 21.66 10.94 13.22
N ALA A 36 20.53 10.62 12.60
CA ALA A 36 19.24 11.23 12.86
C ALA A 36 18.38 10.48 13.87
N GLN A 37 18.64 9.18 14.08
CA GLN A 37 17.90 8.31 15.02
C GLN A 37 16.38 8.40 14.85
N PRO A 38 15.83 8.14 13.65
CA PRO A 38 14.39 8.23 13.40
C PRO A 38 13.61 7.18 14.19
N ASP A 39 12.40 7.50 14.62
CA ASP A 39 11.47 6.53 15.17
C ASP A 39 10.91 5.60 14.09
N VAL A 40 10.67 6.16 12.89
CA VAL A 40 10.05 5.45 11.76
C VAL A 40 10.78 5.79 10.46
N VAL A 41 11.05 4.77 9.65
CA VAL A 41 11.51 4.91 8.26
C VAL A 41 10.35 4.58 7.31
N VAL A 42 10.13 5.40 6.30
CA VAL A 42 9.17 5.14 5.21
C VAL A 42 9.94 4.78 3.94
N ASP A 43 9.78 3.55 3.45
CA ASP A 43 10.49 3.03 2.28
C ASP A 43 9.60 2.96 1.04
N PHE A 44 9.89 3.82 0.06
CA PHE A 44 9.37 3.76 -1.31
C PHE A 44 10.51 3.55 -2.33
N SER A 45 11.52 2.79 -1.97
CA SER A 45 12.66 2.46 -2.82
C SER A 45 12.28 1.50 -3.97
N VAL A 46 13.22 0.72 -4.42
CA VAL A 46 13.05 -0.23 -5.54
C VAL A 46 13.06 -1.68 -5.04
N PRO A 47 12.51 -2.64 -5.84
CA PRO A 47 12.45 -4.06 -5.44
C PRO A 47 13.79 -4.67 -5.01
N GLY A 48 14.91 -4.15 -5.55
CA GLY A 48 16.26 -4.67 -5.25
C GLY A 48 16.83 -4.24 -3.91
N SER A 49 16.24 -3.26 -3.21
CA SER A 49 16.76 -2.72 -1.94
C SER A 49 15.76 -2.77 -0.79
N VAL A 50 14.46 -2.84 -1.06
CA VAL A 50 13.40 -2.74 -0.04
C VAL A 50 13.53 -3.80 1.06
N PHE A 51 13.91 -5.02 0.73
CA PHE A 51 14.10 -6.09 1.71
C PHE A 51 15.26 -5.77 2.67
N ASP A 52 16.43 -5.43 2.13
CA ASP A 52 17.61 -5.12 2.93
C ASP A 52 17.40 -3.87 3.79
N ASN A 53 16.73 -2.86 3.26
CA ASN A 53 16.36 -1.65 4.01
C ASN A 53 15.44 -1.97 5.19
N ALA A 54 14.40 -2.79 4.98
CA ALA A 54 13.47 -3.17 6.04
C ALA A 54 14.17 -4.02 7.11
N MET A 55 15.03 -4.97 6.71
CA MET A 55 15.84 -5.74 7.64
C MET A 55 16.77 -4.85 8.47
N LEU A 56 17.46 -3.90 7.83
CA LEU A 56 18.33 -2.94 8.54
C LEU A 56 17.56 -2.13 9.59
N CYS A 57 16.39 -1.61 9.24
CA CYS A 57 15.54 -0.87 10.19
C CYS A 57 15.19 -1.74 11.41
N LEU A 58 14.72 -2.97 11.18
CA LEU A 58 14.36 -3.91 12.25
C LEU A 58 15.58 -4.31 13.10
N ASP A 59 16.78 -4.43 12.49
CA ASP A 59 18.03 -4.72 13.20
C ASP A 59 18.48 -3.57 14.10
N ARG A 60 18.18 -2.33 13.68
CA ARG A 60 18.51 -1.11 14.44
C ARG A 60 17.39 -0.68 15.41
N GLY A 61 16.29 -1.44 15.49
CA GLY A 61 15.15 -1.14 16.36
C GLY A 61 14.34 0.06 15.91
N VAL A 62 14.32 0.36 14.61
CA VAL A 62 13.57 1.45 13.97
C VAL A 62 12.35 0.86 13.28
N HIS A 63 11.17 1.42 13.53
CA HIS A 63 9.94 1.00 12.85
C HIS A 63 10.04 1.28 11.35
N VAL A 64 9.42 0.42 10.53
CA VAL A 64 9.46 0.63 9.07
C VAL A 64 8.09 0.50 8.42
N VAL A 65 7.76 1.47 7.57
CA VAL A 65 6.57 1.49 6.71
C VAL A 65 7.02 1.29 5.27
N VAL A 66 6.63 0.18 4.67
CA VAL A 66 7.05 -0.23 3.32
C VAL A 66 5.91 0.02 2.33
N GLY A 67 6.17 0.90 1.36
CA GLY A 67 5.31 1.16 0.20
C GLY A 67 5.95 0.75 -1.13
N ALA A 68 7.19 0.27 -1.09
CA ALA A 68 7.84 -0.30 -2.26
C ALA A 68 7.26 -1.68 -2.58
N THR A 69 7.18 -2.01 -3.86
CA THR A 69 6.72 -3.32 -4.36
C THR A 69 7.90 -4.26 -4.60
N GLY A 70 7.61 -5.56 -4.77
CA GLY A 70 8.60 -6.55 -5.22
C GLY A 70 9.18 -7.43 -4.11
N LEU A 71 8.68 -7.35 -2.88
CA LEU A 71 8.97 -8.35 -1.85
C LEU A 71 8.37 -9.70 -2.25
N THR A 72 9.16 -10.75 -2.15
CA THR A 72 8.69 -12.14 -2.33
C THR A 72 8.05 -12.67 -1.05
N GLU A 73 7.29 -13.76 -1.14
CA GLU A 73 6.71 -14.43 0.04
C GLU A 73 7.77 -14.88 1.04
N ASP A 74 8.90 -15.39 0.57
CA ASP A 74 10.03 -15.79 1.43
C ASP A 74 10.61 -14.57 2.15
N GLN A 75 10.74 -13.43 1.48
CA GLN A 75 11.22 -12.18 2.08
C GLN A 75 10.23 -11.64 3.13
N VAL A 76 8.92 -11.68 2.85
CA VAL A 76 7.89 -11.30 3.83
C VAL A 76 7.93 -12.23 5.05
N THR A 77 8.13 -13.53 4.83
CA THR A 77 8.30 -14.50 5.93
C THR A 77 9.53 -14.18 6.79
N ALA A 78 10.67 -13.89 6.16
CA ALA A 78 11.89 -13.51 6.87
C ALA A 78 11.75 -12.20 7.66
N LEU A 79 11.06 -11.19 7.08
CA LEU A 79 10.73 -9.94 7.77
C LEU A 79 9.79 -10.18 8.95
N THR A 80 8.80 -11.09 8.80
CA THR A 80 7.89 -11.46 9.89
C THR A 80 8.64 -12.07 11.06
N GLU A 81 9.54 -13.02 10.79
CA GLU A 81 10.38 -13.62 11.82
C GLU A 81 11.31 -12.61 12.50
N ARG A 82 11.86 -11.67 11.72
CA ARG A 82 12.75 -10.64 12.26
C ARG A 82 11.97 -9.61 13.09
N ALA A 83 10.82 -9.14 12.63
CA ALA A 83 9.97 -8.22 13.38
C ALA A 83 9.50 -8.84 14.71
N GLY A 84 9.12 -10.13 14.72
CA GLY A 84 8.74 -10.85 15.94
C GLY A 84 9.86 -11.00 16.99
N ARG A 85 11.11 -10.65 16.63
CA ARG A 85 12.28 -10.66 17.54
C ARG A 85 12.86 -9.26 17.75
N SER A 86 12.33 -8.25 17.09
CA SER A 86 12.74 -6.85 17.20
C SER A 86 11.89 -6.12 18.24
N VAL A 87 12.37 -4.98 18.70
CA VAL A 87 11.57 -3.99 19.44
C VAL A 87 10.80 -3.08 18.48
N ALA A 88 11.08 -3.16 17.18
CA ALA A 88 10.46 -2.38 16.13
C ALA A 88 9.51 -3.25 15.29
N ASN A 89 8.50 -2.61 14.72
CA ASN A 89 7.48 -3.23 13.89
C ASN A 89 7.70 -2.88 12.41
N CYS A 90 7.16 -3.74 11.54
CA CYS A 90 7.15 -3.54 10.10
C CYS A 90 5.70 -3.47 9.61
N PHE A 91 5.38 -2.45 8.82
CA PHE A 91 4.11 -2.33 8.15
C PHE A 91 4.32 -2.30 6.63
N ILE A 92 3.61 -3.17 5.91
CA ILE A 92 3.70 -3.25 4.45
C ILE A 92 2.32 -2.97 3.87
N ALA A 93 2.19 -2.00 2.96
CA ALA A 93 0.95 -1.79 2.24
C ALA A 93 1.17 -1.79 0.72
N PRO A 94 0.49 -2.69 0.00
CA PRO A 94 0.47 -2.66 -1.47
C PRO A 94 -0.20 -1.41 -2.04
N ASN A 95 -1.06 -0.77 -1.23
CA ASN A 95 -1.77 0.45 -1.60
C ASN A 95 -2.05 1.30 -0.36
N PHE A 96 -1.66 2.58 -0.41
CA PHE A 96 -1.90 3.56 0.65
C PHE A 96 -3.09 4.49 0.36
N ALA A 97 -3.77 4.36 -0.77
CA ALA A 97 -4.99 5.13 -1.03
C ALA A 97 -6.14 4.60 -0.18
N ILE A 98 -6.49 5.29 0.89
CA ILE A 98 -7.57 4.89 1.83
C ILE A 98 -8.86 4.58 1.09
N GLY A 99 -9.25 5.42 0.11
CA GLY A 99 -10.46 5.20 -0.66
C GLY A 99 -10.43 3.91 -1.50
N ALA A 100 -9.26 3.52 -2.03
CA ALA A 100 -9.11 2.24 -2.75
C ALA A 100 -9.24 1.04 -1.80
N VAL A 101 -8.67 1.14 -0.60
CA VAL A 101 -8.77 0.09 0.43
C VAL A 101 -10.21 -0.05 0.92
N LEU A 102 -10.89 1.06 1.22
CA LEU A 102 -12.30 1.06 1.59
C LEU A 102 -13.21 0.50 0.49
N LEU A 103 -12.91 0.78 -0.78
CA LEU A 103 -13.62 0.18 -1.90
C LEU A 103 -13.45 -1.35 -1.91
N MET A 104 -12.25 -1.86 -1.69
CA MET A 104 -12.00 -3.30 -1.61
C MET A 104 -12.76 -3.94 -0.44
N GLU A 105 -12.72 -3.35 0.75
CA GLU A 105 -13.44 -3.86 1.93
C GLU A 105 -14.97 -3.82 1.75
N ALA A 106 -15.50 -2.71 1.20
CA ALA A 106 -16.92 -2.62 0.88
C ALA A 106 -17.35 -3.66 -0.17
N SER A 107 -16.49 -3.92 -1.16
CA SER A 107 -16.75 -4.94 -2.19
C SER A 107 -16.85 -6.34 -1.61
N LYS A 108 -16.03 -6.71 -0.63
CA LYS A 108 -16.15 -7.97 0.11
C LYS A 108 -17.54 -8.11 0.76
N LEU A 109 -17.97 -7.07 1.46
CA LEU A 109 -19.28 -7.08 2.13
C LEU A 109 -20.42 -7.25 1.12
N VAL A 110 -20.38 -6.52 0.01
CA VAL A 110 -21.45 -6.57 -1.01
C VAL A 110 -21.46 -7.91 -1.75
N ALA A 111 -20.31 -8.51 -2.03
CA ALA A 111 -20.17 -9.79 -2.71
C ALA A 111 -20.90 -10.93 -2.00
N GLN A 112 -21.04 -10.89 -0.67
CA GLN A 112 -21.81 -11.87 0.11
C GLN A 112 -23.31 -11.85 -0.22
N HIS A 113 -23.83 -10.74 -0.77
CA HIS A 113 -25.25 -10.54 -1.06
C HIS A 113 -25.55 -10.37 -2.56
N LEU A 114 -24.62 -9.82 -3.32
CA LEU A 114 -24.67 -9.60 -4.76
C LEU A 114 -23.42 -10.22 -5.41
N PRO A 115 -23.42 -11.54 -5.65
CA PRO A 115 -22.19 -12.25 -6.05
C PRO A 115 -21.75 -11.98 -7.51
N ASN A 116 -22.64 -11.44 -8.36
CA ASN A 116 -22.28 -11.12 -9.73
C ASN A 116 -21.72 -9.71 -9.83
N CYS A 117 -20.49 -9.59 -10.24
CA CYS A 117 -19.85 -8.28 -10.45
C CYS A 117 -18.82 -8.31 -11.57
N GLU A 118 -18.46 -7.13 -12.04
CA GLU A 118 -17.33 -6.90 -12.95
C GLU A 118 -16.50 -5.71 -12.42
N ILE A 119 -15.22 -5.71 -12.73
CA ILE A 119 -14.27 -4.67 -12.30
C ILE A 119 -13.78 -3.92 -13.54
N ILE A 120 -13.75 -2.59 -13.46
CA ILE A 120 -13.16 -1.73 -14.49
C ILE A 120 -12.02 -0.95 -13.82
N GLU A 121 -10.79 -1.16 -14.29
CA GLU A 121 -9.64 -0.39 -13.83
C GLU A 121 -9.11 0.51 -14.95
N LEU A 122 -8.81 1.77 -14.61
CA LEU A 122 -8.43 2.77 -15.59
C LEU A 122 -7.14 3.45 -15.12
N HIS A 123 -6.12 3.41 -15.97
CA HIS A 123 -4.81 4.00 -15.68
C HIS A 123 -4.27 4.78 -16.87
N HIS A 124 -3.22 5.56 -16.60
CA HIS A 124 -2.47 6.25 -17.64
C HIS A 124 -1.90 5.26 -18.67
N ASP A 125 -1.69 5.73 -19.86
CA ASP A 125 -1.22 4.94 -21.02
C ASP A 125 0.20 4.36 -20.86
N GLN A 126 1.00 4.89 -19.92
CA GLN A 126 2.35 4.40 -19.62
C GLN A 126 2.37 3.19 -18.66
N LYS A 127 1.22 2.76 -18.12
CA LYS A 127 1.15 1.59 -17.24
C LYS A 127 1.23 0.32 -18.07
N LEU A 128 2.29 -0.47 -17.85
CA LEU A 128 2.59 -1.65 -18.66
C LEU A 128 1.78 -2.89 -18.23
N ASP A 129 1.59 -3.08 -16.94
CA ASP A 129 0.81 -4.20 -16.41
C ASP A 129 -0.70 -3.98 -16.59
N ALA A 130 -1.40 -5.03 -16.99
CA ALA A 130 -2.86 -5.11 -17.09
C ALA A 130 -3.30 -6.57 -16.79
N PRO A 131 -4.28 -6.78 -15.92
CA PRO A 131 -4.90 -5.81 -14.99
C PRO A 131 -3.92 -5.30 -13.92
N SER A 132 -4.29 -4.17 -13.28
CA SER A 132 -3.52 -3.60 -12.17
C SER A 132 -3.50 -4.55 -10.95
N GLY A 133 -2.45 -4.45 -10.12
CA GLY A 133 -2.35 -5.23 -8.89
C GLY A 133 -3.54 -5.01 -7.94
N THR A 134 -4.03 -3.77 -7.81
CA THR A 134 -5.21 -3.46 -7.00
C THR A 134 -6.48 -4.15 -7.53
N ALA A 135 -6.69 -4.15 -8.85
CA ALA A 135 -7.85 -4.81 -9.44
C ALA A 135 -7.80 -6.33 -9.28
N LYS A 136 -6.63 -6.95 -9.47
CA LYS A 136 -6.43 -8.38 -9.19
C LYS A 136 -6.74 -8.72 -7.73
N ARG A 137 -6.19 -7.92 -6.80
CA ARG A 137 -6.45 -8.12 -5.37
C ARG A 137 -7.92 -7.97 -5.03
N THR A 138 -8.62 -7.00 -5.63
CA THR A 138 -10.08 -6.85 -5.46
C THR A 138 -10.83 -8.08 -5.95
N ALA A 139 -10.46 -8.62 -7.12
CA ALA A 139 -11.07 -9.83 -7.68
C ALA A 139 -10.86 -11.05 -6.78
N GLU A 140 -9.64 -11.28 -6.29
CA GLU A 140 -9.31 -12.33 -5.33
C GLU A 140 -10.16 -12.25 -4.05
N LEU A 141 -10.28 -11.05 -3.48
CA LEU A 141 -11.06 -10.81 -2.27
C LEU A 141 -12.55 -11.12 -2.49
N ILE A 142 -13.11 -10.70 -3.62
CA ILE A 142 -14.50 -10.99 -3.99
C ILE A 142 -14.69 -12.51 -4.20
N ALA A 143 -13.80 -13.17 -4.94
CA ALA A 143 -13.86 -14.60 -5.16
C ALA A 143 -13.81 -15.41 -3.86
N ALA A 144 -12.98 -14.98 -2.90
CA ALA A 144 -12.90 -15.61 -1.59
C ALA A 144 -14.23 -15.54 -0.82
N GLU A 145 -14.96 -14.42 -0.90
CA GLU A 145 -16.26 -14.25 -0.25
C GLU A 145 -17.38 -15.05 -0.94
N THR A 146 -17.39 -15.07 -2.27
CA THR A 146 -18.42 -15.78 -3.06
C THR A 146 -18.16 -17.27 -3.17
N ARG A 147 -16.96 -17.73 -2.88
CA ARG A 147 -16.47 -19.12 -3.15
C ARG A 147 -16.64 -19.50 -4.61
N GLY A 148 -16.55 -18.54 -5.50
CA GLY A 148 -16.71 -18.66 -6.95
C GLY A 148 -15.45 -18.27 -7.71
N ASP A 149 -15.60 -18.11 -9.01
CA ASP A 149 -14.55 -17.62 -9.89
C ASP A 149 -14.30 -16.12 -9.65
N GLU A 150 -13.09 -15.67 -9.97
CA GLU A 150 -12.76 -14.24 -9.96
C GLU A 150 -13.64 -13.48 -10.97
N PRO A 151 -14.16 -12.30 -10.59
CA PRO A 151 -14.94 -11.48 -11.51
C PRO A 151 -14.07 -11.00 -12.69
N PRO A 152 -14.68 -10.79 -13.87
CA PRO A 152 -14.00 -10.20 -15.02
C PRO A 152 -13.41 -8.83 -14.70
N ILE A 153 -12.16 -8.58 -15.17
CA ILE A 153 -11.49 -7.29 -15.03
C ILE A 153 -11.29 -6.67 -16.41
N HIS A 154 -11.77 -5.45 -16.59
CA HIS A 154 -11.62 -4.64 -17.79
C HIS A 154 -10.56 -3.56 -17.56
N SER A 155 -9.51 -3.55 -18.36
CA SER A 155 -8.41 -2.60 -18.23
C SER A 155 -8.50 -1.50 -19.29
N VAL A 156 -8.52 -0.25 -18.85
CA VAL A 156 -8.49 0.94 -19.71
C VAL A 156 -7.16 1.66 -19.56
N ARG A 157 -6.53 2.06 -20.68
CA ARG A 157 -5.27 2.81 -20.72
C ARG A 157 -5.47 4.03 -21.59
N LEU A 158 -5.50 5.23 -20.96
CA LEU A 158 -5.71 6.51 -21.68
C LEU A 158 -4.84 7.61 -21.07
N PRO A 159 -4.33 8.56 -21.90
CA PRO A 159 -3.73 9.80 -21.40
C PRO A 159 -4.73 10.59 -20.53
N GLY A 160 -4.23 11.20 -19.47
CA GLY A 160 -5.03 12.00 -18.54
C GLY A 160 -5.65 11.21 -17.39
N LEU A 161 -5.59 9.88 -17.40
CA LEU A 161 -5.92 9.04 -16.24
C LEU A 161 -4.71 8.91 -15.31
N VAL A 162 -4.96 8.67 -14.02
CA VAL A 162 -3.92 8.35 -13.04
C VAL A 162 -4.11 6.90 -12.55
N ALA A 163 -5.00 6.65 -11.62
CA ALA A 163 -5.34 5.32 -11.13
C ALA A 163 -6.79 5.31 -10.63
N HIS A 164 -7.64 4.57 -11.30
CA HIS A 164 -9.06 4.54 -10.99
C HIS A 164 -9.54 3.09 -10.97
N GLN A 165 -10.53 2.79 -10.13
CA GLN A 165 -11.18 1.49 -10.11
C GLN A 165 -12.67 1.64 -9.86
N GLU A 166 -13.46 0.87 -10.61
CA GLU A 166 -14.89 0.76 -10.45
C GLU A 166 -15.26 -0.72 -10.31
N VAL A 167 -16.11 -1.04 -9.33
CA VAL A 167 -16.66 -2.38 -9.13
C VAL A 167 -18.17 -2.26 -9.26
N VAL A 168 -18.74 -2.96 -10.26
CA VAL A 168 -20.16 -2.93 -10.59
C VAL A 168 -20.77 -4.27 -10.18
N PHE A 169 -21.63 -4.27 -9.19
CA PHE A 169 -22.41 -5.42 -8.75
C PHE A 169 -23.79 -5.40 -9.39
N GLY A 170 -24.26 -6.57 -9.85
CA GLY A 170 -25.55 -6.73 -10.49
C GLY A 170 -26.49 -7.70 -9.74
N GLY A 171 -27.76 -7.34 -9.66
CA GLY A 171 -28.84 -8.17 -9.12
C GLY A 171 -30.15 -7.97 -9.88
N LEU A 172 -31.17 -8.74 -9.55
CA LEU A 172 -32.46 -8.63 -10.21
C LEU A 172 -33.05 -7.21 -10.08
N GLY A 173 -33.10 -6.48 -11.19
CA GLY A 173 -33.66 -5.13 -11.25
C GLY A 173 -32.81 -4.04 -10.58
N GLN A 174 -31.56 -4.31 -10.25
CA GLN A 174 -30.66 -3.34 -9.58
C GLN A 174 -29.20 -3.54 -9.94
N THR A 175 -28.45 -2.45 -9.81
CA THR A 175 -26.99 -2.45 -9.79
C THR A 175 -26.49 -1.62 -8.59
N LEU A 176 -25.31 -1.97 -8.06
CA LEU A 176 -24.59 -1.18 -7.08
C LEU A 176 -23.17 -0.98 -7.58
N THR A 177 -22.70 0.26 -7.61
CA THR A 177 -21.36 0.58 -8.11
C THR A 177 -20.55 1.30 -7.03
N PHE A 178 -19.34 0.83 -6.80
CA PHE A 178 -18.31 1.55 -6.06
C PHE A 178 -17.29 2.10 -7.04
N ARG A 179 -16.86 3.33 -6.84
CA ARG A 179 -15.82 3.95 -7.65
C ARG A 179 -14.83 4.70 -6.75
N HIS A 180 -13.55 4.51 -7.03
CA HIS A 180 -12.46 5.27 -6.46
C HIS A 180 -11.59 5.86 -7.58
N ASP A 181 -11.27 7.14 -7.45
CA ASP A 181 -10.43 7.90 -8.37
C ASP A 181 -9.23 8.49 -7.62
N SER A 182 -8.04 7.98 -7.86
CA SER A 182 -6.79 8.67 -7.52
C SER A 182 -6.45 9.62 -8.66
N ILE A 183 -6.60 10.92 -8.41
CA ILE A 183 -6.37 11.98 -9.41
C ILE A 183 -4.96 12.58 -9.32
N ALA A 184 -4.25 12.33 -8.21
CA ALA A 184 -2.91 12.78 -7.95
C ALA A 184 -2.19 11.85 -6.95
N ARG A 185 -0.84 11.94 -6.88
CA ARG A 185 -0.03 11.09 -5.97
C ARG A 185 -0.27 11.41 -4.49
N GLU A 186 -0.71 12.60 -4.19
CA GLU A 186 -1.08 13.07 -2.86
C GLU A 186 -2.21 12.24 -2.25
N SER A 187 -3.01 11.57 -3.07
CA SER A 187 -4.08 10.65 -2.62
C SER A 187 -3.58 9.48 -1.75
N PHE A 188 -2.29 9.15 -1.83
CA PHE A 188 -1.67 8.11 -1.02
C PHE A 188 -1.17 8.62 0.35
N MET A 189 -0.93 9.93 0.48
CA MET A 189 -0.27 10.49 1.66
C MET A 189 -1.07 10.32 2.96
N PRO A 190 -2.40 10.49 3.00
CA PRO A 190 -3.17 10.21 4.22
C PRO A 190 -2.98 8.80 4.77
N GLY A 191 -2.89 7.80 3.91
CA GLY A 191 -2.64 6.41 4.33
C GLY A 191 -1.20 6.18 4.78
N VAL A 192 -0.22 6.84 4.14
CA VAL A 192 1.18 6.78 4.59
C VAL A 192 1.31 7.39 5.98
N LEU A 193 0.77 8.59 6.21
CA LEU A 193 0.82 9.26 7.52
C LEU A 193 0.07 8.46 8.60
N LEU A 194 -1.06 7.82 8.23
CA LEU A 194 -1.76 6.90 9.13
C LEU A 194 -0.86 5.74 9.54
N ALA A 195 -0.15 5.13 8.58
CA ALA A 195 0.75 4.02 8.87
C ALA A 195 1.94 4.45 9.74
N VAL A 196 2.51 5.64 9.50
CA VAL A 196 3.58 6.20 10.34
C VAL A 196 3.10 6.37 11.79
N ARG A 197 1.90 6.89 12.01
CA ARG A 197 1.31 7.08 13.36
C ARG A 197 1.06 5.78 14.08
N ARG A 198 0.70 4.72 13.35
CA ARG A 198 0.19 3.47 13.93
C ARG A 198 1.21 2.33 13.96
N VAL A 199 2.32 2.41 13.20
CA VAL A 199 3.29 1.31 13.12
C VAL A 199 3.89 0.94 14.46
N GLY A 200 4.11 1.90 15.35
CA GLY A 200 4.61 1.67 16.71
C GLY A 200 3.65 0.88 17.61
N GLU A 201 2.35 0.87 17.31
CA GLU A 201 1.29 0.18 18.07
C GLU A 201 1.07 -1.26 17.62
N LEU A 202 1.73 -1.69 16.53
CA LEU A 202 1.56 -3.03 15.96
C LEU A 202 2.33 -4.08 16.77
N ASP A 203 2.09 -5.35 16.46
CA ASP A 203 2.83 -6.49 16.99
C ASP A 203 3.53 -7.21 15.83
N GLY A 204 4.82 -6.92 15.65
CA GLY A 204 5.64 -7.51 14.61
C GLY A 204 5.38 -6.94 13.21
N LEU A 205 5.05 -7.80 12.25
CA LEU A 205 4.78 -7.40 10.87
C LEU A 205 3.29 -7.50 10.54
N VAL A 206 2.76 -6.42 9.95
CA VAL A 206 1.37 -6.36 9.46
C VAL A 206 1.37 -5.96 7.97
N VAL A 207 0.55 -6.64 7.17
CA VAL A 207 0.38 -6.37 5.73
C VAL A 207 -1.05 -5.94 5.45
N GLY A 208 -1.20 -4.77 4.82
CA GLY A 208 -2.50 -4.23 4.37
C GLY A 208 -2.99 -3.06 5.20
N LEU A 209 -3.34 -1.97 4.51
CA LEU A 209 -3.81 -0.73 5.16
C LEU A 209 -5.16 -0.91 5.87
N GLU A 210 -5.94 -1.90 5.46
CA GLU A 210 -7.22 -2.27 6.09
C GLU A 210 -7.11 -2.57 7.59
N HIS A 211 -5.94 -3.01 8.04
CA HIS A 211 -5.68 -3.31 9.45
C HIS A 211 -5.45 -2.07 10.32
N LEU A 212 -5.31 -0.90 9.68
CA LEU A 212 -5.14 0.38 10.36
C LEU A 212 -6.39 1.27 10.30
N LEU A 213 -7.41 0.87 9.53
CA LEU A 213 -8.68 1.59 9.38
C LEU A 213 -9.68 1.10 10.41
#